data_2d91bbd4e1f0f361255bafb74c5230d7
#
_entry.id   2d91bbd4e1f0f361255bafb74c5230d7
#
_cell.length_a   1.000
_cell.length_b   1.000
_cell.length_c   1.000
_cell.angle_alpha   90.00
_cell.angle_beta   90.00
_cell.angle_gamma   90.00
#
_symmetry.space_group_name_H-M   'P 1'
#
loop_
_entity.id
_entity.type
_entity.pdbx_description
1 polymer ?
#
loop_
_entity_poly.entity_id
_entity_poly.type
_entity_poly.pdbx_seq_one_letter_code
_entity_poly.pdbx_strand_id
1 'polypeptide(L)'
;MKLFSTIEEVFENPDEIYKTLFFPLLTIDLTEMDKGKGRVHFLSVWGNGGANDYMIEDNVSFGFDFIKFDWTGEKYLFDKKLFNPASKDMLLKWYSDIEKEYLENKEDYLTSKSWEEAKNSHLTQQNKLRKEISLDYYLYAESLINYWITRDKYLETGKLIQGSAYTDNMNNEVRQIFISLSKTKETKLSKELVCKVCGYIYKDNGEDEISLYIDRKQQKVFQKFNWS
;
A
#
# COMPACT_ATOMS: atom_id res chain seq x y z
N MET A 1 3.74 -13.17 10.32
CA MET A 1 3.57 -11.87 9.58
C MET A 1 4.63 -11.74 8.51
N LYS A 2 4.28 -11.19 7.33
CA LYS A 2 5.20 -10.95 6.20
C LYS A 2 4.99 -9.53 5.68
N LEU A 3 6.06 -8.73 5.56
CA LEU A 3 6.01 -7.41 4.93
C LEU A 3 6.21 -7.54 3.41
N PHE A 4 5.63 -6.62 2.65
CA PHE A 4 5.81 -6.46 1.21
C PHE A 4 5.55 -7.76 0.42
N SER A 5 4.40 -8.39 0.64
CA SER A 5 3.96 -9.49 -0.23
C SER A 5 3.81 -9.02 -1.67
N THR A 6 3.95 -9.94 -2.62
CA THR A 6 3.73 -9.61 -4.03
C THR A 6 2.23 -9.54 -4.36
N ILE A 7 1.89 -8.97 -5.50
CA ILE A 7 0.50 -8.91 -5.99
C ILE A 7 -0.07 -10.33 -6.18
N GLU A 8 0.75 -11.27 -6.64
CA GLU A 8 0.38 -12.68 -6.83
C GLU A 8 0.14 -13.43 -5.51
N GLU A 9 0.79 -12.99 -4.43
CA GLU A 9 0.54 -13.55 -3.09
C GLU A 9 -0.74 -12.99 -2.48
N VAL A 10 -1.11 -11.76 -2.83
CA VAL A 10 -2.29 -11.08 -2.31
C VAL A 10 -3.56 -11.46 -3.07
N PHE A 11 -3.51 -11.50 -4.39
CA PHE A 11 -4.68 -11.73 -5.23
C PHE A 11 -4.69 -13.12 -5.86
N GLU A 12 -5.88 -13.72 -5.96
CA GLU A 12 -6.07 -15.06 -6.54
C GLU A 12 -5.82 -15.07 -8.07
N ASN A 13 -6.33 -14.06 -8.76
CA ASN A 13 -6.19 -13.91 -10.21
C ASN A 13 -5.79 -12.47 -10.54
N PRO A 14 -4.51 -12.10 -10.27
CA PRO A 14 -4.07 -10.72 -10.45
C PRO A 14 -4.09 -10.32 -11.92
N ASP A 15 -4.52 -9.09 -12.16
CA ASP A 15 -4.34 -8.40 -13.43
C ASP A 15 -3.11 -7.50 -13.35
N GLU A 16 -2.49 -7.22 -14.49
CA GLU A 16 -1.32 -6.34 -14.55
C GLU A 16 -1.56 -4.94 -13.97
N ILE A 17 -2.82 -4.45 -14.05
CA ILE A 17 -3.19 -3.14 -13.50
C ILE A 17 -3.11 -3.11 -11.97
N TYR A 18 -3.21 -4.25 -11.27
CA TYR A 18 -3.20 -4.27 -9.81
C TYR A 18 -1.91 -3.72 -9.22
N LYS A 19 -0.76 -4.02 -9.85
CA LYS A 19 0.55 -3.50 -9.41
C LYS A 19 0.67 -1.98 -9.50
N THR A 20 -0.17 -1.33 -10.33
CA THR A 20 -0.14 0.13 -10.48
C THR A 20 -0.90 0.85 -9.38
N LEU A 21 -1.90 0.21 -8.76
CA LEU A 21 -2.80 0.85 -7.80
C LEU A 21 -2.68 0.29 -6.38
N PHE A 22 -2.27 -0.97 -6.23
CA PHE A 22 -2.19 -1.62 -4.93
C PHE A 22 -0.73 -1.76 -4.47
N PHE A 23 -0.46 -1.27 -3.26
CA PHE A 23 0.82 -1.40 -2.59
C PHE A 23 0.66 -2.36 -1.41
N PRO A 24 1.05 -3.64 -1.55
CA PRO A 24 1.00 -4.59 -0.43
C PRO A 24 1.96 -4.18 0.68
N LEU A 25 1.43 -3.92 1.87
CA LEU A 25 2.21 -3.46 3.02
C LEU A 25 2.58 -4.62 3.94
N LEU A 26 1.56 -5.37 4.37
CA LEU A 26 1.70 -6.38 5.40
C LEU A 26 0.71 -7.53 5.15
N THR A 27 1.18 -8.75 5.28
CA THR A 27 0.36 -9.97 5.35
C THR A 27 0.38 -10.52 6.77
N ILE A 28 -0.78 -10.82 7.30
CA ILE A 28 -0.96 -11.41 8.63
C ILE A 28 -1.57 -12.81 8.50
N ASP A 29 -0.95 -13.79 9.12
CA ASP A 29 -1.60 -15.06 9.43
C ASP A 29 -2.48 -14.84 10.66
N LEU A 30 -3.77 -15.09 10.53
CA LEU A 30 -4.75 -14.84 11.59
C LEU A 30 -4.55 -15.73 12.81
N THR A 31 -3.87 -16.87 12.64
CA THR A 31 -3.51 -17.75 13.77
C THR A 31 -2.49 -17.09 14.70
N GLU A 32 -1.62 -16.22 14.18
CA GLU A 32 -0.65 -15.47 14.99
C GLU A 32 -1.32 -14.41 15.89
N MET A 33 -2.59 -14.08 15.62
CA MET A 33 -3.37 -13.07 16.35
C MET A 33 -4.55 -13.66 17.14
N ASP A 34 -4.61 -14.98 17.27
CA ASP A 34 -5.73 -15.69 17.88
C ASP A 34 -7.10 -15.37 17.24
N LYS A 35 -7.09 -15.04 15.94
CA LYS A 35 -8.26 -14.68 15.15
C LYS A 35 -8.68 -15.78 14.15
N GLY A 36 -8.40 -17.04 14.50
CA GLY A 36 -8.76 -18.20 13.67
C GLY A 36 -7.80 -18.41 12.51
N LYS A 37 -8.23 -19.13 11.46
CA LYS A 37 -7.40 -19.49 10.31
C LYS A 37 -7.56 -18.49 9.17
N GLY A 38 -6.54 -18.43 8.32
CA GLY A 38 -6.49 -17.66 7.09
C GLY A 38 -5.48 -16.54 7.12
N ARG A 39 -5.30 -15.89 5.97
CA ARG A 39 -4.40 -14.74 5.80
C ARG A 39 -5.18 -13.53 5.34
N VAL A 40 -4.72 -12.38 5.79
CA VAL A 40 -5.23 -11.08 5.35
C VAL A 40 -4.07 -10.18 4.98
N HIS A 41 -4.33 -9.26 4.06
CA HIS A 41 -3.31 -8.41 3.48
C HIS A 41 -3.71 -6.95 3.63
N PHE A 42 -2.84 -6.13 4.20
CA PHE A 42 -2.97 -4.69 4.20
C PHE A 42 -2.44 -4.12 2.89
N LEU A 43 -3.24 -3.31 2.26
CA LEU A 43 -2.92 -2.62 1.02
C LEU A 43 -3.09 -1.13 1.23
N SER A 44 -2.11 -0.34 0.80
CA SER A 44 -2.35 1.06 0.45
C SER A 44 -2.86 1.10 -0.99
N VAL A 45 -3.73 2.06 -1.30
CA VAL A 45 -4.35 2.18 -2.62
C VAL A 45 -4.02 3.56 -3.19
N TRP A 46 -3.40 3.60 -4.37
CA TRP A 46 -3.12 4.87 -5.04
C TRP A 46 -4.40 5.63 -5.39
N GLY A 47 -4.38 6.93 -5.14
CA GLY A 47 -5.51 7.82 -5.44
C GLY A 47 -6.65 7.73 -4.43
N ASN A 48 -6.57 6.88 -3.42
CA ASN A 48 -7.55 6.85 -2.35
C ASN A 48 -7.45 8.13 -1.49
N GLY A 49 -8.60 8.68 -1.07
CA GLY A 49 -8.63 9.94 -0.30
C GLY A 49 -8.55 11.22 -1.13
N GLY A 50 -8.48 11.12 -2.47
CA GLY A 50 -8.46 12.25 -3.39
C GLY A 50 -9.40 12.06 -4.58
N ALA A 51 -9.30 12.93 -5.58
CA ALA A 51 -10.00 12.73 -6.85
C ALA A 51 -9.46 11.45 -7.50
N ASN A 52 -10.24 10.40 -7.46
CA ASN A 52 -9.83 9.09 -7.93
C ASN A 52 -10.29 8.85 -9.37
N ASP A 53 -9.52 9.38 -10.32
CA ASP A 53 -9.78 9.16 -11.74
C ASP A 53 -9.42 7.74 -12.21
N TYR A 54 -8.84 6.91 -11.31
CA TYR A 54 -8.27 5.61 -11.65
C TYR A 54 -9.20 4.45 -11.30
N MET A 55 -10.09 4.64 -10.34
CA MET A 55 -11.09 3.67 -9.91
C MET A 55 -12.47 4.28 -9.86
N ILE A 56 -13.48 3.47 -10.12
CA ILE A 56 -14.89 3.86 -10.13
C ILE A 56 -15.47 3.60 -8.74
N GLU A 57 -15.89 4.65 -8.05
CA GLU A 57 -16.59 4.53 -6.78
C GLU A 57 -17.99 3.96 -7.00
N ASP A 58 -18.29 2.84 -6.36
CA ASP A 58 -19.62 2.23 -6.36
C ASP A 58 -20.32 2.31 -5.00
N ASN A 59 -19.64 2.86 -3.98
CA ASN A 59 -20.09 2.95 -2.58
C ASN A 59 -20.48 1.60 -1.94
N VAL A 60 -20.10 0.49 -2.58
CA VAL A 60 -20.35 -0.88 -2.11
C VAL A 60 -19.06 -1.64 -1.91
N SER A 61 -18.19 -1.65 -2.93
CA SER A 61 -16.90 -2.35 -2.94
C SER A 61 -15.72 -1.40 -2.87
N PHE A 62 -15.90 -0.18 -3.39
CA PHE A 62 -14.92 0.88 -3.33
C PHE A 62 -15.58 2.25 -3.12
N GLY A 63 -15.00 3.07 -2.27
CA GLY A 63 -15.42 4.43 -1.99
C GLY A 63 -14.24 5.27 -1.50
N PHE A 64 -14.52 6.54 -1.21
CA PHE A 64 -13.52 7.54 -0.84
C PHE A 64 -12.53 7.08 0.25
N ASP A 65 -13.03 6.41 1.29
CA ASP A 65 -12.24 6.01 2.47
C ASP A 65 -12.25 4.51 2.72
N PHE A 66 -12.66 3.69 1.76
CA PHE A 66 -12.72 2.25 1.94
C PHE A 66 -12.53 1.45 0.66
N ILE A 67 -12.10 0.20 0.85
CA ILE A 67 -12.11 -0.84 -0.19
C ILE A 67 -12.53 -2.18 0.41
N LYS A 68 -13.25 -2.98 -0.36
CA LYS A 68 -13.73 -4.29 0.01
C LYS A 68 -13.29 -5.32 -1.03
N PHE A 69 -12.85 -6.46 -0.53
CA PHE A 69 -12.44 -7.60 -1.34
C PHE A 69 -13.30 -8.83 -1.01
N ASP A 70 -13.58 -9.66 -2.00
CA ASP A 70 -13.93 -11.04 -1.73
C ASP A 70 -12.70 -11.78 -1.23
N TRP A 71 -12.88 -12.72 -0.30
CA TRP A 71 -11.79 -13.36 0.42
C TRP A 71 -11.91 -14.89 0.37
N THR A 72 -10.88 -15.56 -0.12
CA THR A 72 -10.83 -17.03 -0.20
C THR A 72 -10.44 -17.70 1.11
N GLY A 73 -10.05 -16.94 2.11
CA GLY A 73 -9.39 -17.38 3.33
C GLY A 73 -7.87 -17.14 3.30
N GLU A 74 -7.29 -17.01 2.11
CA GLU A 74 -5.85 -16.82 1.91
C GLU A 74 -5.54 -15.61 1.02
N LYS A 75 -6.36 -15.36 0.00
CA LYS A 75 -6.16 -14.32 -1.01
C LYS A 75 -7.42 -13.50 -1.26
N TYR A 76 -7.24 -12.40 -1.95
CA TYR A 76 -8.31 -11.49 -2.34
C TYR A 76 -8.75 -11.71 -3.78
N LEU A 77 -10.03 -11.50 -4.03
CA LEU A 77 -10.60 -11.31 -5.34
C LEU A 77 -11.11 -9.87 -5.42
N PHE A 78 -10.83 -9.21 -6.52
CA PHE A 78 -11.23 -7.83 -6.75
C PHE A 78 -11.94 -7.70 -8.09
N ASP A 79 -13.03 -6.92 -8.15
CA ASP A 79 -13.79 -6.72 -9.38
C ASP A 79 -13.06 -5.72 -10.30
N LYS A 80 -12.57 -6.21 -11.42
CA LYS A 80 -11.87 -5.41 -12.43
C LYS A 80 -12.72 -4.29 -13.04
N LYS A 81 -14.04 -4.38 -12.93
CA LYS A 81 -14.96 -3.33 -13.43
C LYS A 81 -14.85 -2.03 -12.64
N LEU A 82 -14.26 -2.09 -11.44
CA LEU A 82 -13.99 -0.92 -10.63
C LEU A 82 -12.77 -0.12 -11.12
N PHE A 83 -11.95 -0.66 -12.01
CA PHE A 83 -10.91 0.14 -12.66
C PHE A 83 -11.52 1.01 -13.75
N ASN A 84 -11.06 2.26 -13.80
CA ASN A 84 -11.43 3.15 -14.90
C ASN A 84 -10.67 2.74 -16.18
N PRO A 85 -11.36 2.24 -17.21
CA PRO A 85 -10.70 1.77 -18.44
C PRO A 85 -9.91 2.88 -19.15
N ALA A 86 -10.37 4.14 -19.01
CA ALA A 86 -9.71 5.29 -19.66
C ALA A 86 -8.32 5.58 -19.08
N SER A 87 -8.07 5.18 -17.83
CA SER A 87 -6.79 5.41 -17.14
C SER A 87 -5.82 4.23 -17.24
N LYS A 88 -6.27 3.07 -17.69
CA LYS A 88 -5.50 1.82 -17.67
C LYS A 88 -4.15 1.95 -18.40
N ASP A 89 -4.17 2.31 -19.66
CA ASP A 89 -2.96 2.36 -20.50
C ASP A 89 -1.98 3.42 -20.00
N MET A 90 -2.50 4.54 -19.51
CA MET A 90 -1.70 5.59 -18.90
C MET A 90 -0.99 5.12 -17.64
N LEU A 91 -1.71 4.45 -16.72
CA LEU A 91 -1.13 3.93 -15.47
C LEU A 91 -0.09 2.85 -15.73
N LEU A 92 -0.33 1.93 -16.66
CA LEU A 92 0.62 0.90 -17.03
C LEU A 92 1.89 1.52 -17.62
N LYS A 93 1.74 2.55 -18.47
CA LYS A 93 2.88 3.30 -19.01
C LYS A 93 3.65 4.01 -17.90
N TRP A 94 2.98 4.74 -17.02
CA TRP A 94 3.62 5.43 -15.89
C TRP A 94 4.40 4.46 -15.00
N TYR A 95 3.76 3.34 -14.64
CA TYR A 95 4.41 2.31 -13.85
C TYR A 95 5.69 1.80 -14.51
N SER A 96 5.61 1.47 -15.80
CA SER A 96 6.76 0.95 -16.57
C SER A 96 7.91 1.98 -16.67
N ASP A 97 7.58 3.25 -16.92
CA ASP A 97 8.58 4.32 -17.01
C ASP A 97 9.28 4.56 -15.66
N ILE A 98 8.52 4.53 -14.56
CA ILE A 98 9.04 4.72 -13.21
C ILE A 98 9.83 3.49 -12.73
N GLU A 99 9.35 2.28 -13.04
CA GLU A 99 10.07 1.04 -12.72
C GLU A 99 11.44 0.99 -13.40
N LYS A 100 11.50 1.39 -14.67
CA LYS A 100 12.75 1.49 -15.42
C LYS A 100 13.70 2.49 -14.76
N GLU A 101 13.22 3.69 -14.45
CA GLU A 101 14.01 4.72 -13.77
C GLU A 101 14.53 4.22 -12.41
N TYR A 102 13.68 3.59 -11.61
CA TYR A 102 14.08 3.03 -10.34
C TYR A 102 15.18 1.97 -10.48
N LEU A 103 15.02 1.04 -11.42
CA LEU A 103 15.98 -0.05 -11.62
C LEU A 103 17.34 0.45 -12.14
N GLU A 104 17.35 1.47 -13.01
CA GLU A 104 18.57 2.09 -13.53
C GLU A 104 19.36 2.86 -12.45
N ASN A 105 18.68 3.37 -11.42
CA ASN A 105 19.27 4.19 -10.35
C ASN A 105 19.16 3.53 -8.97
N LYS A 106 18.89 2.23 -8.92
CA LYS A 106 18.55 1.50 -7.69
C LYS A 106 19.64 1.63 -6.61
N GLU A 107 20.90 1.51 -6.97
CA GLU A 107 22.02 1.60 -6.03
C GLU A 107 22.07 2.97 -5.35
N ASP A 108 21.91 4.03 -6.12
CA ASP A 108 21.91 5.40 -5.60
C ASP A 108 20.74 5.63 -4.64
N TYR A 109 19.56 5.12 -4.98
CA TYR A 109 18.40 5.17 -4.09
C TYR A 109 18.62 4.41 -2.79
N LEU A 110 19.17 3.21 -2.84
CA LEU A 110 19.36 2.37 -1.66
C LEU A 110 20.50 2.86 -0.76
N THR A 111 21.51 3.54 -1.30
CA THR A 111 22.62 4.11 -0.53
C THR A 111 22.32 5.50 0.02
N SER A 112 21.25 6.17 -0.43
CA SER A 112 20.81 7.45 0.09
C SER A 112 20.50 7.38 1.59
N LYS A 113 20.95 8.39 2.34
CA LYS A 113 20.82 8.43 3.79
C LYS A 113 19.43 8.83 4.26
N SER A 114 18.66 9.48 3.37
CA SER A 114 17.29 9.91 3.64
C SER A 114 16.44 9.89 2.37
N TRP A 115 15.13 9.90 2.54
CA TRP A 115 14.20 10.03 1.42
C TRP A 115 14.39 11.36 0.68
N GLU A 116 14.67 12.43 1.41
CA GLU A 116 14.91 13.74 0.82
C GLU A 116 16.18 13.75 -0.07
N GLU A 117 17.24 13.07 0.37
CA GLU A 117 18.45 12.89 -0.44
C GLU A 117 18.15 12.09 -1.71
N ALA A 118 17.47 10.94 -1.60
CA ALA A 118 17.08 10.12 -2.72
C ALA A 118 16.21 10.89 -3.72
N LYS A 119 15.22 11.62 -3.24
CA LYS A 119 14.32 12.44 -4.03
C LYS A 119 15.06 13.55 -4.79
N ASN A 120 16.00 14.20 -4.12
CA ASN A 120 16.79 15.28 -4.71
C ASN A 120 17.79 14.79 -5.75
N SER A 121 18.31 13.58 -5.64
CA SER A 121 19.31 13.05 -6.59
C SER A 121 18.71 12.75 -7.96
N HIS A 122 17.48 12.21 -8.02
CA HIS A 122 16.86 11.76 -9.28
C HIS A 122 15.51 12.44 -9.56
N LEU A 123 14.54 12.30 -8.67
CA LEU A 123 13.20 12.86 -8.89
C LEU A 123 13.19 14.39 -9.01
N THR A 124 14.07 15.10 -8.30
CA THR A 124 14.17 16.56 -8.43
C THR A 124 14.77 17.01 -9.76
N GLN A 125 15.68 16.21 -10.34
CA GLN A 125 16.17 16.51 -11.69
C GLN A 125 15.06 16.31 -12.73
N GLN A 126 14.25 15.29 -12.59
CA GLN A 126 13.03 15.13 -13.40
C GLN A 126 12.03 16.27 -13.15
N ASN A 127 11.95 16.80 -11.92
CA ASN A 127 11.15 17.99 -11.60
C ASN A 127 11.58 19.25 -12.32
N LYS A 128 12.86 19.42 -12.63
CA LYS A 128 13.34 20.54 -13.45
C LYS A 128 12.88 20.43 -14.91
N LEU A 129 12.64 19.20 -15.38
CA LEU A 129 12.00 18.91 -16.66
C LEU A 129 10.48 19.08 -16.61
N ARG A 130 9.91 19.32 -15.43
CA ARG A 130 8.50 19.32 -15.06
C ARG A 130 7.61 20.41 -15.63
N LYS A 131 8.06 21.29 -16.39
CA LYS A 131 7.13 22.14 -17.17
C LYS A 131 6.23 21.31 -18.10
N GLU A 132 6.52 20.02 -18.27
CA GLU A 132 5.86 19.12 -19.19
C GLU A 132 5.22 17.87 -18.55
N ILE A 133 5.46 17.59 -17.24
CA ILE A 133 4.95 16.40 -16.57
C ILE A 133 3.78 16.80 -15.64
N SER A 134 2.70 16.02 -15.62
CA SER A 134 1.56 16.26 -14.73
C SER A 134 1.94 16.10 -13.26
N LEU A 135 1.29 16.86 -12.38
CA LEU A 135 1.47 16.74 -10.93
C LEU A 135 1.17 15.31 -10.47
N ASP A 136 0.13 14.69 -11.03
CA ASP A 136 -0.28 13.33 -10.67
C ASP A 136 0.79 12.28 -11.00
N TYR A 137 1.41 12.37 -12.17
CA TYR A 137 2.55 11.50 -12.51
C TYR A 137 3.67 11.61 -11.48
N TYR A 138 3.98 12.83 -11.05
CA TYR A 138 5.05 13.02 -10.08
C TYR A 138 4.71 12.47 -8.71
N LEU A 139 3.54 12.76 -8.19
CA LEU A 139 3.11 12.25 -6.88
C LEU A 139 3.04 10.72 -6.91
N TYR A 140 2.64 10.15 -8.05
CA TYR A 140 2.65 8.72 -8.26
C TYR A 140 4.07 8.15 -8.27
N ALA A 141 4.99 8.75 -9.01
CA ALA A 141 6.39 8.34 -9.06
C ALA A 141 7.07 8.44 -7.67
N GLU A 142 6.81 9.53 -6.95
CA GLU A 142 7.30 9.74 -5.60
C GLU A 142 6.83 8.63 -4.65
N SER A 143 5.55 8.33 -4.62
CA SER A 143 4.99 7.27 -3.79
C SER A 143 5.52 5.88 -4.16
N LEU A 144 5.62 5.58 -5.45
CA LEU A 144 6.03 4.26 -5.94
C LEU A 144 7.52 4.00 -5.67
N ILE A 145 8.38 4.96 -5.95
CA ILE A 145 9.82 4.84 -5.70
C ILE A 145 10.11 4.76 -4.20
N ASN A 146 9.46 5.59 -3.38
CA ASN A 146 9.61 5.52 -1.93
C ASN A 146 9.20 4.15 -1.37
N TYR A 147 8.08 3.62 -1.85
CA TYR A 147 7.63 2.25 -1.50
C TYR A 147 8.67 1.20 -1.88
N TRP A 148 9.25 1.25 -3.08
CA TRP A 148 10.27 0.29 -3.51
C TRP A 148 11.58 0.43 -2.72
N ILE A 149 12.03 1.64 -2.43
CA ILE A 149 13.20 1.87 -1.55
C ILE A 149 12.96 1.25 -0.17
N THR A 150 11.80 1.51 0.43
CA THR A 150 11.44 0.98 1.75
C THR A 150 11.40 -0.54 1.76
N ARG A 151 10.76 -1.12 0.75
CA ARG A 151 10.69 -2.58 0.53
C ARG A 151 12.08 -3.19 0.38
N ASP A 152 12.88 -2.66 -0.53
CA ASP A 152 14.17 -3.27 -0.89
C ASP A 152 15.19 -3.11 0.25
N LYS A 153 15.22 -1.98 0.94
CA LYS A 153 16.00 -1.82 2.19
C LYS A 153 15.57 -2.82 3.26
N TYR A 154 14.26 -3.07 3.41
CA TYR A 154 13.77 -4.08 4.34
C TYR A 154 14.21 -5.49 3.94
N LEU A 155 14.11 -5.85 2.67
CA LEU A 155 14.54 -7.17 2.18
C LEU A 155 16.04 -7.40 2.38
N GLU A 156 16.87 -6.36 2.27
CA GLU A 156 18.32 -6.46 2.48
C GLU A 156 18.72 -6.48 3.96
N THR A 157 18.05 -5.70 4.80
CA THR A 157 18.51 -5.44 6.17
C THR A 157 17.65 -6.08 7.25
N GLY A 158 16.43 -6.52 6.91
CA GLY A 158 15.41 -6.93 7.86
C GLY A 158 14.84 -5.77 8.70
N LYS A 159 15.18 -4.51 8.36
CA LYS A 159 14.75 -3.32 9.09
C LYS A 159 13.85 -2.47 8.21
N LEU A 160 12.75 -2.02 8.76
CA LEU A 160 11.86 -1.08 8.09
C LEU A 160 12.46 0.32 8.21
N ILE A 161 13.09 0.77 7.14
CA ILE A 161 13.75 2.06 7.06
C ILE A 161 13.07 2.85 5.94
N GLN A 162 12.23 3.77 6.32
CA GLN A 162 11.70 4.76 5.40
C GLN A 162 12.46 6.07 5.65
N GLY A 163 12.79 6.80 4.61
CA GLY A 163 13.53 8.05 4.73
C GLY A 163 12.71 9.24 5.27
N SER A 164 11.52 9.04 5.82
CA SER A 164 10.73 10.09 6.46
C SER A 164 11.01 10.16 7.98
N ALA A 165 10.86 11.34 8.57
CA ALA A 165 11.13 11.61 9.98
C ALA A 165 10.31 10.77 10.99
N TYR A 166 9.33 10.01 10.52
CA TYR A 166 8.47 9.19 11.37
C TYR A 166 9.02 7.78 11.66
N THR A 167 10.09 7.35 11.00
CA THR A 167 10.53 5.95 11.01
C THR A 167 11.86 5.66 11.68
N ASP A 168 12.64 6.67 12.07
CA ASP A 168 14.00 6.47 12.60
C ASP A 168 14.08 5.62 13.87
N ASN A 169 12.97 5.39 14.57
CA ASN A 169 12.93 4.63 15.83
C ASN A 169 11.93 3.46 15.86
N MET A 170 11.25 3.13 14.77
CA MET A 170 10.06 2.25 14.82
C MET A 170 10.34 0.75 14.62
N ASN A 171 11.57 0.31 14.40
CA ASN A 171 11.89 -1.08 14.06
C ASN A 171 11.45 -2.14 15.08
N ASN A 172 11.33 -1.76 16.37
CA ASN A 172 10.82 -2.65 17.41
C ASN A 172 9.36 -2.36 17.81
N GLU A 173 8.86 -1.18 17.50
CA GLU A 173 7.54 -0.72 17.92
C GLU A 173 6.43 -1.15 16.97
N VAL A 174 6.73 -1.31 15.67
CA VAL A 174 5.73 -1.74 14.66
C VAL A 174 5.05 -3.03 15.09
N ARG A 175 5.80 -4.03 15.53
CA ARG A 175 5.23 -5.29 16.02
C ARG A 175 4.41 -5.12 17.29
N GLN A 176 4.81 -4.22 18.19
CA GLN A 176 4.08 -3.95 19.43
C GLN A 176 2.83 -3.11 19.19
N ILE A 177 2.86 -2.16 18.26
CA ILE A 177 1.69 -1.38 17.84
C ILE A 177 0.63 -2.31 17.25
N PHE A 178 1.01 -3.23 16.37
CA PHE A 178 0.11 -4.26 15.83
C PHE A 178 -0.56 -5.10 16.93
N ILE A 179 0.23 -5.56 17.89
CA ILE A 179 -0.27 -6.42 18.99
C ILE A 179 -1.18 -5.63 19.94
N SER A 180 -0.87 -4.37 20.24
CA SER A 180 -1.66 -3.56 21.17
C SER A 180 -3.00 -3.11 20.58
N LEU A 181 -3.02 -2.73 19.30
CA LEU A 181 -4.23 -2.29 18.60
C LEU A 181 -5.19 -3.45 18.33
N SER A 182 -4.69 -4.67 18.16
CA SER A 182 -5.53 -5.87 17.95
C SER A 182 -6.37 -6.27 19.16
N LYS A 183 -6.05 -5.80 20.35
CA LYS A 183 -6.79 -6.09 21.59
C LYS A 183 -8.05 -5.23 21.76
N THR A 184 -8.26 -4.23 20.93
CA THR A 184 -9.44 -3.36 21.00
C THR A 184 -10.66 -4.12 20.47
N LYS A 185 -11.60 -4.49 21.33
CA LYS A 185 -12.88 -5.07 20.94
C LYS A 185 -13.82 -3.97 20.48
N GLU A 186 -13.86 -3.69 19.18
CA GLU A 186 -14.97 -2.93 18.61
C GLU A 186 -16.13 -3.87 18.28
N THR A 187 -17.21 -3.76 19.07
CA THR A 187 -18.36 -4.68 19.04
C THR A 187 -19.57 -4.16 18.25
N LYS A 188 -19.44 -3.08 17.48
CA LYS A 188 -20.61 -2.41 16.86
C LYS A 188 -20.88 -2.74 15.39
N LEU A 189 -20.02 -3.49 14.70
CA LEU A 189 -20.24 -3.93 13.32
C LEU A 189 -20.31 -5.46 13.29
N SER A 190 -21.09 -6.01 12.37
CA SER A 190 -21.08 -7.45 12.05
C SER A 190 -19.71 -7.96 11.57
N LYS A 191 -18.71 -7.10 11.56
CA LYS A 191 -17.35 -7.31 11.09
C LYS A 191 -16.38 -7.31 12.25
N GLU A 192 -15.44 -8.25 12.20
CA GLU A 192 -14.35 -8.37 13.17
C GLU A 192 -13.18 -7.48 12.76
N LEU A 193 -12.78 -6.54 13.62
CA LEU A 193 -11.54 -5.80 13.45
C LEU A 193 -10.35 -6.75 13.66
N VAL A 194 -9.47 -6.83 12.66
CA VAL A 194 -8.21 -7.59 12.77
C VAL A 194 -7.16 -6.75 13.49
N CYS A 195 -6.73 -5.69 12.87
CA CYS A 195 -5.85 -4.68 13.47
C CYS A 195 -5.83 -3.41 12.60
N LYS A 196 -4.98 -2.47 13.00
CA LYS A 196 -4.75 -1.20 12.31
C LYS A 196 -3.27 -1.04 12.01
N VAL A 197 -2.94 -0.38 10.92
CA VAL A 197 -1.57 -0.03 10.53
C VAL A 197 -1.50 1.41 10.07
N CYS A 198 -0.32 2.00 10.15
CA CYS A 198 -0.04 3.31 9.58
C CYS A 198 0.65 3.13 8.22
N GLY A 199 0.06 3.64 7.15
CA GLY A 199 0.59 3.55 5.79
C GLY A 199 1.91 4.31 5.60
N TYR A 200 2.09 5.43 6.31
CA TYR A 200 3.32 6.21 6.29
C TYR A 200 4.58 5.45 6.71
N ILE A 201 4.44 4.34 7.42
CA ILE A 201 5.57 3.48 7.78
C ILE A 201 6.16 2.79 6.55
N TYR A 202 5.36 2.59 5.51
CA TYR A 202 5.69 1.78 4.34
C TYR A 202 5.98 2.60 3.10
N LYS A 203 5.40 3.78 2.98
CA LYS A 203 5.61 4.66 1.83
C LYS A 203 5.30 6.13 2.17
N ASP A 204 5.92 7.04 1.43
CA ASP A 204 5.56 8.46 1.46
C ASP A 204 4.12 8.68 0.95
N ASN A 205 3.44 9.69 1.47
CA ASN A 205 2.02 9.94 1.20
C ASN A 205 1.13 8.70 1.50
N GLY A 206 1.48 7.95 2.54
CA GLY A 206 0.68 6.85 3.06
C GLY A 206 -0.50 7.35 3.90
N GLU A 207 -1.39 6.44 4.22
CA GLU A 207 -2.53 6.69 5.10
C GLU A 207 -2.09 6.81 6.57
N ASP A 208 -2.72 7.69 7.35
CA ASP A 208 -2.48 7.78 8.81
C ASP A 208 -2.86 6.48 9.50
N GLU A 209 -3.99 5.92 9.07
CA GLU A 209 -4.49 4.65 9.59
C GLU A 209 -5.19 3.84 8.50
N ILE A 210 -4.84 2.57 8.39
CA ILE A 210 -5.58 1.55 7.64
C ILE A 210 -6.15 0.56 8.66
N SER A 211 -7.47 0.56 8.83
CA SER A 211 -8.18 -0.40 9.67
C SER A 211 -8.67 -1.57 8.82
N LEU A 212 -8.32 -2.81 9.17
CA LEU A 212 -8.75 -4.01 8.45
C LEU A 212 -9.75 -4.82 9.25
N TYR A 213 -10.88 -5.13 8.62
CA TYR A 213 -11.99 -5.90 9.17
C TYR A 213 -12.25 -7.16 8.33
N ILE A 214 -12.73 -8.22 8.98
CA ILE A 214 -13.16 -9.46 8.34
C ILE A 214 -14.66 -9.67 8.58
N ASP A 215 -15.39 -10.01 7.53
CA ASP A 215 -16.71 -10.63 7.60
C ASP A 215 -16.59 -12.09 7.14
N ARG A 216 -16.46 -12.99 8.11
CA ARG A 216 -16.29 -14.43 7.83
C ARG A 216 -17.54 -15.06 7.22
N LYS A 217 -18.72 -14.55 7.58
CA LYS A 217 -20.00 -15.07 7.07
C LYS A 217 -20.16 -14.76 5.57
N GLN A 218 -19.72 -13.59 5.15
CA GLN A 218 -19.79 -13.17 3.76
C GLN A 218 -18.50 -13.46 2.98
N GLN A 219 -17.47 -13.98 3.65
CA GLN A 219 -16.13 -14.16 3.07
C GLN A 219 -15.60 -12.88 2.43
N LYS A 220 -15.61 -11.80 3.19
CA LYS A 220 -15.13 -10.49 2.74
C LYS A 220 -14.12 -9.91 3.70
N VAL A 221 -13.17 -9.17 3.13
CA VAL A 221 -12.26 -8.29 3.87
C VAL A 221 -12.58 -6.85 3.49
N PHE A 222 -12.54 -5.99 4.47
CA PHE A 222 -12.83 -4.58 4.33
C PHE A 222 -11.69 -3.77 4.93
N GLN A 223 -11.12 -2.86 4.16
CA GLN A 223 -10.16 -1.88 4.64
C GLN A 223 -10.81 -0.51 4.67
N LYS A 224 -10.63 0.18 5.79
CA LYS A 224 -11.01 1.58 5.94
C LYS A 224 -9.74 2.41 6.09
N PHE A 225 -9.68 3.52 5.38
CA PHE A 225 -8.56 4.44 5.37
C PHE A 225 -8.90 5.72 6.12
N ASN A 226 -7.90 6.32 6.74
CA ASN A 226 -8.02 7.62 7.39
C ASN A 226 -6.80 8.46 7.05
N TRP A 227 -7.03 9.74 6.78
CA TRP A 227 -6.01 10.76 6.51
C TRP A 227 -6.30 12.00 7.37
N SER A 228 -5.27 12.67 7.87
CA SER A 228 -5.34 13.93 8.63
C SER A 228 -5.01 15.14 7.77
#